data_1e1a3e3e9844cca4034090cd72760394
#
_entry.id   1e1a3e3e9844cca4034090cd72760394
#
_cell.length_a   1.000
_cell.length_b   1.000
_cell.length_c   1.000
_cell.angle_alpha   90.00
_cell.angle_beta   90.00
_cell.angle_gamma   90.00
#
_symmetry.space_group_name_H-M   'P 1'
#
loop_
_entity.id
_entity.type
_entity.pdbx_description
1 polymer ?
#
loop_
_entity_poly.entity_id
_entity_poly.type
_entity_poly.pdbx_seq_one_letter_code
_entity_poly.pdbx_strand_id
1 'polypeptide(L)'
;ALNNIKAGICILFVAGMLCYELIGKVRLNKITCEIILLVSLVGIFTYQPELYSTTMLPWYFCMLFSICKGANLFGVLSFNGFVRLGNASFSIYVLHSVVLYTLFTWMHTSNIINEPEDFRVIYLIGSFGMVCVISSLCYALIERPFINLGRKVKL
;
A
#
# COMPACT_ATOMS: atom_id res chain seq x y z
N ALA A 1 8.77 0.92 -22.61
CA ALA A 1 8.39 0.42 -21.29
C ALA A 1 8.48 1.51 -20.21
N LEU A 2 9.63 2.17 -20.02
CA LEU A 2 9.85 3.16 -18.94
C LEU A 2 8.90 4.37 -19.01
N ASN A 3 8.56 4.85 -20.21
CA ASN A 3 7.63 5.98 -20.39
C ASN A 3 6.18 5.61 -20.03
N ASN A 4 5.78 4.37 -20.28
CA ASN A 4 4.44 3.89 -19.93
C ASN A 4 4.28 3.76 -18.41
N ILE A 5 5.34 3.35 -17.70
CA ILE A 5 5.35 3.27 -16.23
C ILE A 5 5.23 4.67 -15.61
N LYS A 6 5.97 5.65 -16.12
CA LYS A 6 5.90 7.04 -15.63
C LYS A 6 4.51 7.64 -15.88
N ALA A 7 3.93 7.43 -17.06
CA ALA A 7 2.59 7.86 -17.39
C ALA A 7 1.54 7.21 -16.45
N GLY A 8 1.64 5.91 -16.19
CA GLY A 8 0.76 5.18 -15.28
C GLY A 8 0.79 5.74 -13.85
N ILE A 9 1.97 6.05 -13.32
CA ILE A 9 2.11 6.65 -11.98
C ILE A 9 1.46 8.04 -11.92
N CYS A 10 1.67 8.90 -12.93
CA CYS A 10 1.03 10.21 -12.98
C CYS A 10 -0.50 10.10 -13.03
N ILE A 11 -1.02 9.15 -13.80
CA ILE A 11 -2.47 8.94 -13.91
C ILE A 11 -3.06 8.44 -12.59
N LEU A 12 -2.38 7.53 -11.87
CA LEU A 12 -2.81 7.10 -10.54
C LEU A 12 -2.85 8.25 -9.53
N PHE A 13 -1.88 9.16 -9.60
CA PHE A 13 -1.87 10.35 -8.75
C PHE A 13 -3.05 11.27 -9.05
N VAL A 14 -3.33 11.54 -10.32
CA VAL A 14 -4.50 12.31 -10.77
C VAL A 14 -5.81 11.64 -10.34
N ALA A 15 -5.90 10.31 -10.43
CA ALA A 15 -7.04 9.55 -9.95
C ALA A 15 -7.26 9.72 -8.43
N GLY A 16 -6.18 9.77 -7.64
CA GLY A 16 -6.25 10.06 -6.21
C GLY A 16 -6.80 11.46 -5.91
N MET A 17 -6.36 12.48 -6.67
CA MET A 17 -6.88 13.85 -6.54
C MET A 17 -8.36 13.93 -6.92
N LEU A 18 -8.79 13.29 -8.01
CA LEU A 18 -10.18 13.20 -8.41
C LEU A 18 -11.05 12.47 -7.36
N CYS A 19 -10.50 11.41 -6.75
CA CYS A 19 -11.16 10.72 -5.66
C CYS A 19 -11.45 11.66 -4.49
N TYR A 20 -10.48 12.48 -4.08
CA TYR A 20 -10.64 13.46 -3.02
C TYR A 20 -11.74 14.49 -3.32
N GLU A 21 -11.79 15.03 -4.53
CA GLU A 21 -12.83 15.96 -4.98
C GLU A 21 -14.25 15.34 -4.98
N LEU A 22 -14.35 14.06 -5.36
CA LEU A 22 -15.63 13.36 -5.48
C LEU A 22 -16.16 12.86 -4.12
N ILE A 23 -15.31 12.64 -3.13
CA ILE A 23 -15.72 12.17 -1.80
C ILE A 23 -16.79 13.08 -1.17
N GLY A 24 -16.64 14.40 -1.30
CA GLY A 24 -17.60 15.36 -0.75
C GLY A 24 -18.92 15.43 -1.52
N LYS A 25 -18.90 15.16 -2.82
CA LYS A 25 -20.04 15.39 -3.74
C LYS A 25 -20.97 14.18 -3.88
N VAL A 26 -20.42 12.98 -3.81
CA VAL A 26 -21.18 11.73 -4.02
C VAL A 26 -21.61 11.16 -2.67
N ARG A 27 -22.91 10.94 -2.46
CA ARG A 27 -23.43 10.25 -1.27
C ARG A 27 -23.71 8.79 -1.63
N LEU A 28 -22.95 7.86 -1.05
CA LEU A 28 -23.16 6.43 -1.21
C LEU A 28 -23.47 5.79 0.16
N ASN A 29 -24.33 4.78 0.13
CA ASN A 29 -24.58 3.94 1.30
C ASN A 29 -23.37 3.09 1.62
N LYS A 30 -23.16 2.79 2.91
CA LYS A 30 -22.05 1.95 3.37
C LYS A 30 -22.03 0.58 2.68
N ILE A 31 -23.20 -0.05 2.52
CA ILE A 31 -23.34 -1.34 1.83
C ILE A 31 -22.89 -1.26 0.37
N THR A 32 -23.26 -0.19 -0.34
CA THR A 32 -22.85 0.02 -1.73
C THR A 32 -21.33 0.16 -1.82
N CYS A 33 -20.69 0.87 -0.89
CA CYS A 33 -19.24 0.99 -0.85
C CYS A 33 -18.54 -0.35 -0.60
N GLU A 34 -19.09 -1.20 0.28
CA GLU A 34 -18.55 -2.56 0.53
C GLU A 34 -18.64 -3.43 -0.74
N ILE A 35 -19.78 -3.37 -1.46
CA ILE A 35 -19.95 -4.12 -2.72
C ILE A 35 -18.97 -3.64 -3.78
N ILE A 36 -18.81 -2.32 -3.96
CA ILE A 36 -17.86 -1.76 -4.93
C ILE A 36 -16.43 -2.17 -4.57
N LEU A 37 -16.09 -2.18 -3.29
CA LEU A 37 -14.77 -2.62 -2.80
C LEU A 37 -14.52 -4.09 -3.14
N LEU A 38 -15.47 -4.97 -2.88
CA LEU A 38 -15.35 -6.39 -3.20
C LEU A 38 -15.23 -6.62 -4.72
N VAL A 39 -16.08 -5.99 -5.51
CA VAL A 39 -16.06 -6.11 -6.97
C VAL A 39 -14.72 -5.60 -7.53
N SER A 40 -14.21 -4.48 -7.01
CA SER A 40 -12.92 -3.96 -7.46
C SER A 40 -11.75 -4.86 -7.09
N LEU A 41 -11.76 -5.48 -5.91
CA LEU A 41 -10.77 -6.48 -5.51
C LEU A 41 -10.82 -7.71 -6.42
N VAL A 42 -12.00 -8.27 -6.66
CA VAL A 42 -12.15 -9.41 -7.58
C VAL A 42 -11.67 -9.02 -8.98
N GLY A 43 -12.01 -7.83 -9.47
CA GLY A 43 -11.54 -7.33 -10.76
C GLY A 43 -10.02 -7.24 -10.85
N ILE A 44 -9.34 -6.75 -9.81
CA ILE A 44 -7.88 -6.68 -9.75
C ILE A 44 -7.25 -8.08 -9.79
N PHE A 45 -7.81 -9.05 -9.06
CA PHE A 45 -7.26 -10.41 -9.01
C PHE A 45 -7.56 -11.24 -10.26
N THR A 46 -8.69 -11.03 -10.92
CA THR A 46 -9.07 -11.82 -12.09
C THR A 46 -8.45 -11.32 -13.40
N TYR A 47 -8.26 -10.02 -13.53
CA TYR A 47 -7.79 -9.43 -14.80
C TYR A 47 -6.28 -9.52 -15.02
N GLN A 48 -5.48 -9.74 -13.99
CA GLN A 48 -4.01 -9.91 -13.99
C GLN A 48 -3.23 -9.27 -15.16
N PRO A 49 -3.53 -8.09 -15.67
CA PRO A 49 -2.65 -7.41 -16.61
C PRO A 49 -1.51 -6.76 -15.84
N GLU A 50 -0.52 -6.27 -16.56
CA GLU A 50 0.60 -5.52 -16.01
C GLU A 50 0.13 -4.47 -14.99
N LEU A 51 0.75 -4.42 -13.82
CA LEU A 51 0.38 -3.58 -12.67
C LEU A 51 0.14 -2.10 -13.02
N TYR A 52 0.72 -1.60 -14.10
CA TYR A 52 0.63 -0.22 -14.57
C TYR A 52 -0.19 -0.06 -15.85
N SER A 53 -1.02 -1.05 -16.18
CA SER A 53 -1.91 -0.95 -17.32
C SER A 53 -3.03 0.07 -17.07
N THR A 54 -3.33 0.87 -18.08
CA THR A 54 -4.44 1.83 -18.05
C THR A 54 -5.81 1.16 -17.82
N THR A 55 -5.93 -0.11 -18.16
CA THR A 55 -7.14 -0.93 -17.93
C THR A 55 -7.38 -1.23 -16.44
N MET A 56 -6.33 -1.15 -15.59
CA MET A 56 -6.44 -1.34 -14.14
C MET A 56 -6.89 -0.09 -13.39
N LEU A 57 -6.78 1.07 -14.01
CA LEU A 57 -7.04 2.36 -13.41
C LEU A 57 -8.46 2.47 -12.80
N PRO A 58 -9.55 2.07 -13.50
CA PRO A 58 -10.89 2.13 -12.92
C PRO A 58 -11.03 1.24 -11.68
N TRP A 59 -10.38 0.07 -11.65
CA TRP A 59 -10.43 -0.84 -10.50
C TRP A 59 -9.73 -0.24 -9.28
N TYR A 60 -8.53 0.32 -9.46
CA TYR A 60 -7.81 1.02 -8.38
C TYR A 60 -8.57 2.25 -7.89
N PHE A 61 -9.19 3.01 -8.82
CA PHE A 61 -10.01 4.17 -8.46
C PHE A 61 -11.23 3.75 -7.63
N CYS A 62 -11.98 2.74 -8.07
CA CYS A 62 -13.16 2.24 -7.34
C CYS A 62 -12.78 1.71 -5.95
N MET A 63 -11.67 0.96 -5.84
CA MET A 63 -11.15 0.46 -4.58
C MET A 63 -10.81 1.63 -3.64
N LEU A 64 -10.01 2.59 -4.09
CA LEU A 64 -9.59 3.75 -3.29
C LEU A 64 -10.81 4.59 -2.86
N PHE A 65 -11.71 4.88 -3.79
CA PHE A 65 -12.91 5.66 -3.54
C PHE A 65 -13.81 5.02 -2.48
N SER A 66 -14.02 3.70 -2.57
CA SER A 66 -14.83 2.95 -1.61
C SER A 66 -14.23 2.96 -0.21
N ILE A 67 -12.90 2.78 -0.08
CA ILE A 67 -12.19 2.85 1.20
C ILE A 67 -12.33 4.25 1.80
N CYS A 68 -12.12 5.30 1.01
CA CYS A 68 -12.24 6.68 1.45
C CYS A 68 -13.69 7.05 1.86
N LYS A 69 -14.69 6.34 1.34
CA LYS A 69 -16.10 6.46 1.75
C LYS A 69 -16.45 5.65 3.01
N GLY A 70 -15.48 4.96 3.60
CA GLY A 70 -15.66 4.20 4.82
C GLY A 70 -16.03 2.73 4.61
N ALA A 71 -15.83 2.17 3.42
CA ALA A 71 -15.86 0.74 3.22
C ALA A 71 -14.75 0.09 4.05
N ASN A 72 -15.07 -0.98 4.76
CA ASN A 72 -14.20 -1.53 5.79
C ASN A 72 -13.93 -3.03 5.62
N LEU A 73 -14.38 -3.59 4.49
CA LEU A 73 -14.24 -5.02 4.19
C LEU A 73 -14.72 -5.88 5.37
N PHE A 74 -15.97 -5.64 5.80
CA PHE A 74 -16.58 -6.29 6.96
C PHE A 74 -15.79 -6.13 8.28
N GLY A 75 -15.03 -5.04 8.44
CA GLY A 75 -14.25 -4.75 9.65
C GLY A 75 -12.78 -5.13 9.57
N VAL A 76 -12.33 -5.80 8.52
CA VAL A 76 -10.94 -6.21 8.34
C VAL A 76 -9.99 -5.02 8.34
N LEU A 77 -10.34 -3.94 7.63
CA LEU A 77 -9.49 -2.73 7.57
C LEU A 77 -9.41 -1.96 8.90
N SER A 78 -10.37 -2.16 9.81
CA SER A 78 -10.36 -1.59 11.17
C SER A 78 -9.58 -2.43 12.17
N PHE A 79 -9.05 -3.58 11.77
CA PHE A 79 -8.24 -4.40 12.66
C PHE A 79 -6.99 -3.65 13.10
N ASN A 80 -6.68 -3.69 14.39
CA ASN A 80 -5.59 -2.92 15.00
C ASN A 80 -4.23 -3.11 14.29
N GLY A 81 -3.98 -4.26 13.69
CA GLY A 81 -2.77 -4.53 12.91
C GLY A 81 -2.70 -3.67 11.65
N PHE A 82 -3.81 -3.59 10.87
CA PHE A 82 -3.86 -2.76 9.66
C PHE A 82 -3.79 -1.26 9.98
N VAL A 83 -4.44 -0.83 11.05
CA VAL A 83 -4.35 0.57 11.51
C VAL A 83 -2.91 0.93 11.90
N ARG A 84 -2.20 0.03 12.60
CA ARG A 84 -0.79 0.23 12.94
C ARG A 84 0.12 0.26 11.70
N LEU A 85 -0.11 -0.64 10.73
CA LEU A 85 0.59 -0.62 9.45
C LEU A 85 0.32 0.67 8.66
N GLY A 86 -0.93 1.15 8.65
CA GLY A 86 -1.28 2.42 8.04
C GLY A 86 -0.54 3.60 8.68
N ASN A 87 -0.46 3.64 10.01
CA ASN A 87 0.30 4.67 10.72
C ASN A 87 1.82 4.60 10.44
N ALA A 88 2.36 3.40 10.25
CA ALA A 88 3.77 3.18 9.92
C ALA A 88 4.04 3.24 8.40
N SER A 89 3.04 3.52 7.56
CA SER A 89 3.16 3.44 6.10
C SER A 89 4.25 4.36 5.53
N PHE A 90 4.44 5.54 6.11
CA PHE A 90 5.51 6.46 5.73
C PHE A 90 6.89 5.86 6.04
N SER A 91 7.09 5.34 7.25
CA SER A 91 8.33 4.66 7.63
C SER A 91 8.58 3.42 6.75
N ILE A 92 7.54 2.66 6.41
CA ILE A 92 7.64 1.52 5.48
C ILE A 92 8.12 2.00 4.11
N TYR A 93 7.50 3.05 3.58
CA TYR A 93 7.86 3.60 2.27
C TYR A 93 9.30 4.09 2.20
N VAL A 94 9.80 4.75 3.24
CA VAL A 94 11.17 5.27 3.27
C VAL A 94 12.20 4.14 3.48
N LEU A 95 11.90 3.20 4.36
CA LEU A 95 12.87 2.19 4.79
C LEU A 95 12.91 0.94 3.91
N HIS A 96 11.82 0.63 3.17
CA HIS A 96 11.78 -0.63 2.41
C HIS A 96 12.96 -0.75 1.43
N SER A 97 13.31 0.33 0.74
CA SER A 97 14.41 0.32 -0.23
C SER A 97 15.76 0.08 0.43
N VAL A 98 16.00 0.70 1.60
CA VAL A 98 17.24 0.55 2.36
C VAL A 98 17.36 -0.85 2.94
N VAL A 99 16.26 -1.37 3.52
CA VAL A 99 16.23 -2.71 4.12
C VAL A 99 16.40 -3.78 3.05
N LEU A 100 15.68 -3.66 1.93
CA LEU A 100 15.83 -4.61 0.82
C LEU A 100 17.24 -4.56 0.22
N TYR A 101 17.80 -3.37 0.00
CA TYR A 101 19.15 -3.23 -0.50
C TYR A 101 20.18 -3.89 0.42
N THR A 102 20.10 -3.65 1.73
CA THR A 102 21.01 -4.28 2.69
C THR A 102 20.84 -5.80 2.75
N LEU A 103 19.60 -6.30 2.73
CA LEU A 103 19.33 -7.73 2.68
C LEU A 103 19.91 -8.39 1.42
N PHE A 104 19.62 -7.82 0.25
CA PHE A 104 20.13 -8.36 -1.03
C PHE A 104 21.65 -8.29 -1.14
N THR A 105 22.28 -7.24 -0.61
CA THR A 105 23.74 -7.07 -0.67
C THR A 105 24.45 -7.96 0.36
N TRP A 106 23.93 -8.03 1.58
CA TRP A 106 24.55 -8.79 2.68
C TRP A 106 24.41 -10.30 2.51
N MET A 107 23.27 -10.78 2.00
CA MET A 107 23.04 -12.21 1.83
C MET A 107 23.59 -12.77 0.50
N HIS A 108 24.32 -11.95 -0.29
CA HIS A 108 24.86 -12.38 -1.61
C HIS A 108 23.79 -13.06 -2.49
N THR A 109 22.57 -12.59 -2.41
CA THR A 109 21.38 -13.19 -3.03
C THR A 109 21.29 -12.95 -4.55
N SER A 110 22.40 -12.60 -5.20
CA SER A 110 22.48 -12.55 -6.67
C SER A 110 22.07 -13.88 -7.35
N ASN A 111 22.07 -14.99 -6.62
CA ASN A 111 21.71 -16.32 -7.12
C ASN A 111 20.30 -16.80 -6.73
N ILE A 112 19.48 -15.98 -6.04
CA ILE A 112 18.09 -16.36 -5.67
C ILE A 112 17.24 -16.75 -6.89
N ILE A 113 17.54 -16.20 -8.06
CA ILE A 113 16.82 -16.52 -9.29
C ILE A 113 17.00 -18.00 -9.67
N ASN A 114 18.13 -18.62 -9.29
CA ASN A 114 18.45 -20.00 -9.57
C ASN A 114 18.00 -20.99 -8.47
N GLU A 115 17.48 -20.45 -7.34
CA GLU A 115 16.98 -21.28 -6.25
C GLU A 115 15.56 -21.83 -6.53
N PRO A 116 15.16 -22.93 -5.90
CA PRO A 116 13.81 -23.48 -6.01
C PRO A 116 12.72 -22.43 -5.70
N GLU A 117 11.55 -22.58 -6.33
CA GLU A 117 10.44 -21.62 -6.18
C GLU A 117 10.01 -21.44 -4.72
N ASP A 118 9.97 -22.54 -3.96
CA ASP A 118 9.59 -22.51 -2.54
C ASP A 118 10.55 -21.63 -1.72
N PHE A 119 11.84 -21.71 -1.99
CA PHE A 119 12.83 -20.89 -1.31
C PHE A 119 12.68 -19.40 -1.64
N ARG A 120 12.39 -19.07 -2.90
CA ARG A 120 12.14 -17.68 -3.33
C ARG A 120 10.92 -17.09 -2.63
N VAL A 121 9.83 -17.87 -2.50
CA VAL A 121 8.61 -17.44 -1.81
C VAL A 121 8.87 -17.19 -0.32
N ILE A 122 9.55 -18.12 0.35
CA ILE A 122 9.91 -17.97 1.77
C ILE A 122 10.77 -16.72 1.98
N TYR A 123 11.74 -16.50 1.10
CA TYR A 123 12.63 -15.34 1.17
C TYR A 123 11.86 -14.02 0.96
N LEU A 124 10.92 -13.96 0.02
CA LEU A 124 10.08 -12.78 -0.22
C LEU A 124 9.19 -12.48 0.99
N ILE A 125 8.55 -13.49 1.58
CA ILE A 125 7.71 -13.33 2.77
C ILE A 125 8.57 -12.87 3.95
N GLY A 126 9.74 -13.47 4.15
CA GLY A 126 10.67 -13.11 5.21
C GLY A 126 11.19 -11.67 5.08
N SER A 127 11.58 -11.26 3.87
CA SER A 127 12.04 -9.89 3.61
C SER A 127 10.93 -8.85 3.84
N PHE A 128 9.71 -9.16 3.41
CA PHE A 128 8.54 -8.30 3.68
C PHE A 128 8.26 -8.20 5.18
N GLY A 129 8.28 -9.31 5.90
CA GLY A 129 8.12 -9.34 7.36
C GLY A 129 9.19 -8.49 8.06
N MET A 130 10.45 -8.58 7.63
CA MET A 130 11.56 -7.81 8.18
C MET A 130 11.40 -6.30 7.93
N VAL A 131 10.97 -5.91 6.74
CA VAL A 131 10.62 -4.51 6.43
C VAL A 131 9.53 -4.01 7.37
N CYS A 132 8.46 -4.77 7.57
CA CYS A 132 7.37 -4.39 8.46
C CYS A 132 7.82 -4.23 9.92
N VAL A 133 8.66 -5.13 10.43
CA VAL A 133 9.18 -5.07 11.80
C VAL A 133 10.08 -3.85 11.98
N ILE A 134 11.09 -3.67 11.12
CA ILE A 134 12.03 -2.55 11.20
C ILE A 134 11.30 -1.21 11.08
N SER A 135 10.37 -1.10 10.12
CA SER A 135 9.59 0.13 9.92
C SER A 135 8.66 0.44 11.10
N SER A 136 8.06 -0.59 11.71
CA SER A 136 7.23 -0.43 12.91
C SER A 136 8.05 0.05 14.11
N LEU A 137 9.27 -0.45 14.27
CA LEU A 137 10.20 0.03 15.30
C LEU A 137 10.62 1.47 15.05
N CYS A 138 10.99 1.83 13.83
CA CYS A 138 11.32 3.21 13.46
C CYS A 138 10.14 4.16 13.68
N TYR A 139 8.93 3.76 13.32
CA TYR A 139 7.73 4.53 13.62
C TYR A 139 7.57 4.78 15.12
N ALA A 140 7.68 3.72 15.92
CA ALA A 140 7.46 3.82 17.37
C ALA A 140 8.54 4.65 18.09
N LEU A 141 9.81 4.53 17.67
CA LEU A 141 10.95 5.15 18.34
C LEU A 141 11.26 6.56 17.84
N ILE A 142 11.01 6.83 16.56
CA ILE A 142 11.38 8.08 15.92
C ILE A 142 10.14 8.88 15.53
N GLU A 143 9.32 8.37 14.64
CA GLU A 143 8.25 9.14 14.01
C GLU A 143 7.18 9.58 15.03
N ARG A 144 6.69 8.66 15.84
CA ARG A 144 5.65 8.92 16.84
C ARG A 144 6.04 9.98 17.89
N PRO A 145 7.24 9.97 18.50
CA PRO A 145 7.65 11.03 19.43
C PRO A 145 7.76 12.39 18.75
N PHE A 146 8.30 12.47 17.52
CA PHE A 146 8.39 13.71 16.77
C PHE A 146 7.02 14.28 16.38
N ILE A 147 6.07 13.44 15.97
CA ILE A 147 4.68 13.85 15.72
C ILE A 147 4.06 14.43 17.00
N ASN A 148 4.26 13.79 18.14
CA ASN A 148 3.73 14.26 19.42
C ASN A 148 4.37 15.60 19.86
N LEU A 149 5.66 15.78 19.63
CA LEU A 149 6.35 17.05 19.88
C LEU A 149 5.81 18.16 18.96
N GLY A 150 5.65 17.88 17.66
CA GLY A 150 5.10 18.85 16.72
C GLY A 150 3.67 19.30 17.04
N ARG A 151 2.85 18.40 17.59
CA ARG A 151 1.50 18.75 18.07
C ARG A 151 1.52 19.68 19.29
N LYS A 152 2.50 19.53 20.17
CA LYS A 152 2.65 20.40 21.36
C LYS A 152 3.15 21.80 21.03
N VAL A 153 3.87 21.97 19.93
CA VAL A 153 4.40 23.27 19.50
C VAL A 153 3.33 24.13 18.76
N LYS A 154 2.24 23.51 18.31
CA LYS A 154 1.12 24.22 17.64
C LYS A 154 0.06 24.80 18.60
N LEU A 155 0.26 24.71 19.89
CA LEU A 155 -0.54 25.35 20.94
C LEU A 155 0.21 26.57 21.48
#